data_9f5a768b6943511246caeaace11d90bb
#
_entry.id   9f5a768b6943511246caeaace11d90bb
#
_cell.length_a   1.000
_cell.length_b   1.000
_cell.length_c   1.000
_cell.angle_alpha   90.00
_cell.angle_beta   90.00
_cell.angle_gamma   90.00
#
_symmetry.space_group_name_H-M   'P 1'
#
loop_
_entity.id
_entity.type
_entity.pdbx_description
1 polymer ?
#
loop_
_entity_poly.entity_id
_entity_poly.type
_entity_poly.pdbx_seq_one_letter_code
_entity_poly.pdbx_strand_id
1 'polypeptide(L)'
;MTSRRSLQAPAKKGDPRRPKTVADAPSPDAQGYVTLVAELKQRITDARLRAALSVNRELVLLYWGIGRDILSRQESEGWGAKVIDRLAVDLGRAFPEMTGLSARNLKYMRAFAEAWPDLEFVQQVVALLPWGHNVRLLDAVKAAPERTWYARQAIENGWSRNVLVHQIESGLFTRQGGALTNFTRTLPAGQSELAQQILKDPYSFDFLSLGPEMLERDLERGLIEHLRALILELGKGFAFVGSQYHLEVAGQDYYFDLLFYHLRLRCFVVIELKIEDFKPEFAGKMNFYLSAVDDQLRHKDDQPTIGIILCKGRNEVVVEYSLRDTAKPMGVAQYKVSPSLPSRLQRDLPTIEELGREFPLMSVVKLRIEIERALRDYAAANGFAPTRPTGIGPMLQDLQRRGLAPPSARAFVEALRVMNEASHGVEVDPDAAEHAVTVGTAFLAELTDQNRDV
;
A
#
# COMPACT_ATOMS: atom_id res chain seq x y z
N MET A 1 15.83 88.30 -36.10
CA MET A 1 16.54 87.09 -36.56
C MET A 1 17.15 86.43 -35.32
N THR A 2 16.41 85.51 -34.66
CA THR A 2 16.83 84.88 -33.43
C THR A 2 16.61 83.38 -33.58
N SER A 3 17.76 82.68 -33.68
CA SER A 3 17.85 81.21 -33.76
C SER A 3 17.52 80.53 -32.43
N ARG A 4 16.54 79.71 -32.41
CA ARG A 4 16.24 78.84 -31.24
C ARG A 4 17.09 77.57 -31.28
N ARG A 5 18.02 77.44 -30.38
CA ARG A 5 18.70 76.19 -30.07
C ARG A 5 17.79 75.25 -29.27
N SER A 6 17.49 74.10 -29.82
CA SER A 6 16.82 73.00 -29.08
C SER A 6 17.84 72.28 -28.17
N LEU A 7 17.54 72.30 -26.87
CA LEU A 7 18.26 71.50 -25.86
C LEU A 7 17.75 70.03 -25.90
N GLN A 8 18.61 69.11 -26.28
CA GLN A 8 18.42 67.71 -26.13
C GLN A 8 18.62 67.32 -24.67
N ALA A 9 17.63 66.64 -24.06
CA ALA A 9 17.72 66.08 -22.73
C ALA A 9 18.65 64.84 -22.68
N PRO A 10 19.41 64.63 -21.59
CA PRO A 10 20.35 63.51 -21.50
C PRO A 10 19.61 62.17 -21.30
N ALA A 11 20.08 61.13 -21.98
CA ALA A 11 19.61 59.76 -21.85
C ALA A 11 19.76 59.27 -20.42
N LYS A 12 18.67 58.76 -19.83
CA LYS A 12 18.66 58.07 -18.52
C LYS A 12 19.50 56.81 -18.60
N LYS A 13 20.64 56.79 -17.90
CA LYS A 13 21.39 55.55 -17.61
C LYS A 13 20.48 54.57 -16.85
N GLY A 14 20.33 53.36 -17.39
CA GLY A 14 19.53 52.30 -16.76
C GLY A 14 20.06 51.93 -15.38
N ASP A 15 19.13 51.74 -14.45
CA ASP A 15 19.39 51.31 -13.07
C ASP A 15 19.99 49.86 -13.06
N PRO A 16 21.18 49.62 -12.50
CA PRO A 16 21.85 48.33 -12.51
C PRO A 16 21.22 47.31 -11.55
N ARG A 17 20.07 47.61 -10.91
CA ARG A 17 19.41 46.76 -9.91
C ARG A 17 18.13 46.08 -10.35
N ARG A 18 17.76 46.18 -11.63
CA ARG A 18 16.58 45.43 -12.10
C ARG A 18 16.99 43.96 -12.30
N PRO A 19 16.40 43.02 -11.57
CA PRO A 19 16.66 41.62 -11.85
C PRO A 19 16.20 41.30 -13.27
N LYS A 20 17.07 40.70 -14.07
CA LYS A 20 16.73 40.23 -15.41
C LYS A 20 15.52 39.33 -15.30
N THR A 21 14.44 39.64 -15.95
CA THR A 21 13.24 38.79 -16.02
C THR A 21 13.63 37.51 -16.76
N VAL A 22 13.11 36.38 -16.33
CA VAL A 22 13.35 35.01 -16.88
C VAL A 22 13.06 34.93 -18.40
N ALA A 23 12.43 35.96 -18.97
CA ALA A 23 12.10 36.07 -20.40
C ALA A 23 13.31 36.29 -21.33
N ASP A 24 14.52 36.67 -20.83
CA ASP A 24 15.70 36.96 -21.63
C ASP A 24 16.67 35.75 -21.77
N ALA A 25 16.31 34.57 -21.23
CA ALA A 25 17.11 33.36 -21.44
C ALA A 25 16.72 32.68 -22.77
N PRO A 26 17.69 32.15 -23.56
CA PRO A 26 17.37 31.36 -24.74
C PRO A 26 16.44 30.22 -24.33
N SER A 27 15.34 30.02 -25.07
CA SER A 27 14.39 28.91 -24.81
C SER A 27 15.17 27.59 -24.86
N PRO A 28 15.28 26.88 -23.77
CA PRO A 28 15.91 25.55 -23.78
C PRO A 28 15.11 24.63 -24.70
N ASP A 29 15.79 23.68 -25.35
CA ASP A 29 15.09 22.57 -25.99
C ASP A 29 14.04 22.02 -25.00
N ALA A 30 12.76 22.17 -25.37
CA ALA A 30 11.65 21.95 -24.41
C ALA A 30 11.69 20.55 -23.78
N GLN A 31 12.13 19.56 -24.57
CA GLN A 31 12.21 18.17 -24.08
C GLN A 31 13.40 17.97 -23.11
N GLY A 32 14.59 18.52 -23.46
CA GLY A 32 15.77 18.41 -22.59
C GLY A 32 15.59 19.17 -21.27
N TYR A 33 14.90 20.31 -21.29
CA TYR A 33 14.60 21.08 -20.08
C TYR A 33 13.61 20.31 -19.13
N VAL A 34 12.54 19.74 -19.68
CA VAL A 34 11.57 18.95 -18.92
C VAL A 34 12.25 17.74 -18.26
N THR A 35 13.10 17.03 -19.00
CA THR A 35 13.86 15.89 -18.47
C THR A 35 14.80 16.33 -17.35
N LEU A 36 15.57 17.40 -17.54
CA LEU A 36 16.47 17.92 -16.50
C LEU A 36 15.71 18.34 -15.24
N VAL A 37 14.56 19.01 -15.38
CA VAL A 37 13.75 19.43 -14.24
C VAL A 37 13.21 18.22 -13.48
N ALA A 38 12.75 17.17 -14.16
CA ALA A 38 12.32 15.93 -13.55
C ALA A 38 13.45 15.23 -12.78
N GLU A 39 14.63 15.09 -13.39
CA GLU A 39 15.82 14.52 -12.74
C GLU A 39 16.26 15.32 -11.50
N LEU A 40 16.23 16.65 -11.57
CA LEU A 40 16.60 17.50 -10.44
C LEU A 40 15.56 17.39 -9.31
N LYS A 41 14.27 17.35 -9.62
CA LYS A 41 13.22 17.13 -8.63
C LYS A 41 13.43 15.80 -7.92
N GLN A 42 13.65 14.71 -8.65
CA GLN A 42 13.90 13.40 -8.07
C GLN A 42 15.13 13.41 -7.16
N ARG A 43 16.26 13.95 -7.63
CA ARG A 43 17.50 14.07 -6.83
C ARG A 43 17.30 14.88 -5.54
N ILE A 44 16.49 15.95 -5.59
CA ILE A 44 16.17 16.76 -4.41
C ILE A 44 15.29 15.98 -3.44
N THR A 45 14.27 15.28 -3.95
CA THR A 45 13.38 14.45 -3.14
C THR A 45 14.15 13.33 -2.43
N ASP A 46 15.00 12.61 -3.16
CA ASP A 46 15.85 11.54 -2.59
C ASP A 46 16.85 12.10 -1.56
N ALA A 47 17.44 13.27 -1.82
CA ALA A 47 18.36 13.89 -0.88
C ALA A 47 17.64 14.32 0.41
N ARG A 48 16.42 14.88 0.31
CA ARG A 48 15.59 15.24 1.47
C ARG A 48 15.20 14.01 2.28
N LEU A 49 14.79 12.93 1.61
CA LEU A 49 14.45 11.67 2.26
C LEU A 49 15.65 11.10 3.00
N ARG A 50 16.81 10.99 2.35
CA ARG A 50 18.04 10.52 3.01
C ARG A 50 18.43 11.38 4.21
N ALA A 51 18.31 12.71 4.11
CA ALA A 51 18.59 13.61 5.22
C ALA A 51 17.61 13.37 6.40
N ALA A 52 16.32 13.24 6.13
CA ALA A 52 15.31 12.97 7.15
C ALA A 52 15.55 11.61 7.83
N LEU A 53 15.86 10.56 7.07
CA LEU A 53 16.20 9.23 7.60
C LEU A 53 17.47 9.26 8.44
N SER A 54 18.49 10.01 8.00
CA SER A 54 19.74 10.17 8.76
C SER A 54 19.50 10.87 10.08
N VAL A 55 18.71 11.95 10.10
CA VAL A 55 18.35 12.67 11.34
C VAL A 55 17.59 11.75 12.31
N ASN A 56 16.62 10.99 11.83
CA ASN A 56 15.90 10.03 12.67
C ASN A 56 16.84 8.97 13.26
N ARG A 57 17.72 8.41 12.42
CA ARG A 57 18.68 7.38 12.85
C ARG A 57 19.60 7.90 13.96
N GLU A 58 20.20 9.06 13.75
CA GLU A 58 21.08 9.69 14.73
C GLU A 58 20.35 10.00 16.04
N LEU A 59 19.10 10.47 15.96
CA LEU A 59 18.28 10.72 17.14
C LEU A 59 17.99 9.44 17.93
N VAL A 60 17.63 8.35 17.27
CA VAL A 60 17.34 7.07 17.93
C VAL A 60 18.60 6.48 18.55
N LEU A 61 19.74 6.57 17.86
CA LEU A 61 21.05 6.15 18.41
C LEU A 61 21.46 6.98 19.62
N LEU A 62 21.26 8.30 19.59
CA LEU A 62 21.48 9.17 20.73
C LEU A 62 20.62 8.75 21.93
N TYR A 63 19.33 8.48 21.69
CA TYR A 63 18.41 8.05 22.74
C TYR A 63 18.81 6.68 23.32
N TRP A 64 19.26 5.77 22.48
CA TRP A 64 19.80 4.49 22.92
C TRP A 64 21.06 4.68 23.78
N GLY A 65 22.01 5.54 23.37
CA GLY A 65 23.20 5.87 24.12
C GLY A 65 22.88 6.45 25.50
N ILE A 66 22.00 7.47 25.56
CA ILE A 66 21.53 8.03 26.85
C ILE A 66 20.91 6.93 27.73
N GLY A 67 20.09 6.05 27.12
CA GLY A 67 19.49 4.93 27.84
C GLY A 67 20.52 3.97 28.43
N ARG A 68 21.58 3.63 27.68
CA ARG A 68 22.70 2.78 28.13
C ARG A 68 23.46 3.44 29.28
N ASP A 69 23.73 4.73 29.18
CA ASP A 69 24.43 5.46 30.24
C ASP A 69 23.63 5.46 31.55
N ILE A 70 22.29 5.65 31.45
CA ILE A 70 21.39 5.58 32.62
C ILE A 70 21.41 4.17 33.22
N LEU A 71 21.32 3.11 32.43
CA LEU A 71 21.32 1.72 32.89
C LEU A 71 22.65 1.40 33.63
N SER A 72 23.77 1.70 32.99
CA SER A 72 25.09 1.45 33.55
C SER A 72 25.28 2.12 34.92
N ARG A 73 24.80 3.39 35.06
CA ARG A 73 24.90 4.11 36.33
C ARG A 73 23.91 3.64 37.38
N GLN A 74 22.75 3.13 36.96
CA GLN A 74 21.83 2.48 37.91
C GLN A 74 22.43 1.21 38.50
N GLU A 75 23.17 0.45 37.70
CA GLU A 75 23.82 -0.77 38.15
C GLU A 75 25.04 -0.46 39.03
N SER A 76 25.90 0.48 38.63
CA SER A 76 27.15 0.77 39.29
C SER A 76 27.02 1.71 40.50
N GLU A 77 26.12 2.70 40.45
CA GLU A 77 26.00 3.78 41.42
C GLU A 77 24.69 3.75 42.23
N GLY A 78 23.77 2.77 41.93
CA GLY A 78 22.50 2.64 42.64
C GLY A 78 21.49 3.79 42.35
N TRP A 79 21.56 4.40 41.17
CA TRP A 79 20.70 5.53 40.82
C TRP A 79 19.22 5.17 40.85
N GLY A 80 18.46 5.81 41.73
CA GLY A 80 16.99 5.67 41.77
C GLY A 80 16.24 6.55 40.74
N ALA A 81 14.95 6.37 40.67
CA ALA A 81 14.08 7.10 39.73
C ALA A 81 14.19 8.65 39.81
N LYS A 82 14.43 9.19 41.00
CA LYS A 82 14.63 10.63 41.25
C LYS A 82 15.80 11.25 40.49
N VAL A 83 16.84 10.45 40.17
CA VAL A 83 18.00 10.93 39.39
C VAL A 83 17.58 11.19 37.94
N ILE A 84 16.73 10.38 37.37
CA ILE A 84 16.19 10.60 36.00
C ILE A 84 15.39 11.90 35.95
N ASP A 85 14.58 12.17 36.96
CA ASP A 85 13.77 13.40 37.02
C ASP A 85 14.67 14.64 37.12
N ARG A 86 15.77 14.59 37.91
CA ARG A 86 16.79 15.64 38.00
C ARG A 86 17.55 15.81 36.68
N LEU A 87 17.96 14.71 36.05
CA LEU A 87 18.66 14.70 34.76
C LEU A 87 17.81 15.39 33.68
N ALA A 88 16.48 15.14 33.67
CA ALA A 88 15.57 15.78 32.74
C ALA A 88 15.54 17.31 32.90
N VAL A 89 15.57 17.81 34.16
CA VAL A 89 15.62 19.26 34.44
C VAL A 89 16.92 19.87 33.97
N ASP A 90 18.06 19.21 34.27
CA ASP A 90 19.38 19.74 33.94
C ASP A 90 19.61 19.75 32.42
N LEU A 91 19.23 18.66 31.72
CA LEU A 91 19.28 18.58 30.25
C LEU A 91 18.31 19.56 29.57
N GLY A 92 17.10 19.73 30.10
CA GLY A 92 16.12 20.69 29.55
C GLY A 92 16.58 22.15 29.70
N ARG A 93 17.37 22.46 30.73
CA ARG A 93 18.00 23.79 30.88
C ARG A 93 19.17 23.99 29.92
N ALA A 94 19.96 22.95 29.70
CA ALA A 94 21.12 23.02 28.81
C ALA A 94 20.74 23.06 27.32
N PHE A 95 19.62 22.41 26.95
CA PHE A 95 19.14 22.28 25.57
C PHE A 95 17.64 22.65 25.45
N PRO A 96 17.27 23.93 25.66
CA PRO A 96 15.86 24.36 25.70
C PRO A 96 15.11 24.17 24.36
N GLU A 97 15.84 24.17 23.23
CA GLU A 97 15.29 23.94 21.89
C GLU A 97 15.10 22.44 21.57
N MET A 98 15.71 21.54 22.33
CA MET A 98 15.63 20.11 22.08
C MET A 98 14.39 19.51 22.77
N THR A 99 13.38 19.18 21.98
CA THR A 99 12.22 18.42 22.47
C THR A 99 12.63 16.95 22.69
N GLY A 100 12.08 16.31 23.71
CA GLY A 100 12.33 14.87 23.93
C GLY A 100 13.23 14.54 25.13
N LEU A 101 13.69 15.54 25.93
CA LEU A 101 14.47 15.32 27.15
C LEU A 101 13.65 15.30 28.44
N SER A 102 12.32 15.06 28.33
CA SER A 102 11.44 14.95 29.51
C SER A 102 11.77 13.67 30.33
N ALA A 103 11.50 13.71 31.63
CA ALA A 103 11.70 12.55 32.51
C ALA A 103 10.97 11.28 32.02
N ARG A 104 9.79 11.43 31.44
CA ARG A 104 9.06 10.32 30.82
C ARG A 104 9.84 9.73 29.64
N ASN A 105 10.39 10.56 28.77
CA ASN A 105 11.12 10.11 27.60
C ASN A 105 12.48 9.51 27.97
N LEU A 106 13.18 10.05 28.97
CA LEU A 106 14.39 9.44 29.51
C LEU A 106 14.14 8.02 30.08
N LYS A 107 12.95 7.80 30.70
CA LYS A 107 12.54 6.47 31.13
C LYS A 107 12.31 5.53 29.93
N TYR A 108 11.76 6.05 28.83
CA TYR A 108 11.66 5.27 27.58
C TYR A 108 13.01 5.01 26.94
N MET A 109 13.95 5.95 26.94
CA MET A 109 15.32 5.73 26.45
C MET A 109 16.00 4.62 27.22
N ARG A 110 15.87 4.61 28.57
CA ARG A 110 16.38 3.52 29.41
C ARG A 110 15.76 2.17 29.07
N ALA A 111 14.41 2.12 29.00
CA ALA A 111 13.68 0.89 28.63
C ALA A 111 14.02 0.42 27.20
N PHE A 112 14.29 1.34 26.29
CA PHE A 112 14.72 1.05 24.92
C PHE A 112 16.10 0.39 24.89
N ALA A 113 17.05 0.93 25.63
CA ALA A 113 18.40 0.37 25.74
C ALA A 113 18.42 -1.00 26.46
N GLU A 114 17.55 -1.19 27.45
CA GLU A 114 17.34 -2.47 28.13
C GLU A 114 16.73 -3.52 27.20
N ALA A 115 15.74 -3.12 26.40
CA ALA A 115 15.04 -4.01 25.46
C ALA A 115 15.88 -4.41 24.25
N TRP A 116 16.84 -3.58 23.87
CA TRP A 116 17.73 -3.75 22.72
C TRP A 116 19.19 -3.57 23.13
N PRO A 117 19.79 -4.58 23.78
CA PRO A 117 21.16 -4.47 24.29
C PRO A 117 22.22 -4.50 23.19
N ASP A 118 21.90 -5.07 22.03
CA ASP A 118 22.81 -5.21 20.89
C ASP A 118 22.81 -3.94 20.02
N LEU A 119 23.93 -3.23 20.01
CA LEU A 119 24.12 -2.01 19.22
C LEU A 119 24.03 -2.27 17.71
N GLU A 120 24.53 -3.40 17.24
CA GLU A 120 24.48 -3.72 15.81
C GLU A 120 23.03 -3.88 15.34
N PHE A 121 22.21 -4.59 16.09
CA PHE A 121 20.78 -4.71 15.82
C PHE A 121 20.08 -3.34 15.89
N VAL A 122 20.42 -2.49 16.87
CA VAL A 122 19.87 -1.14 16.96
C VAL A 122 20.19 -0.33 15.72
N GLN A 123 21.43 -0.35 15.25
CA GLN A 123 21.88 0.38 14.07
C GLN A 123 21.25 -0.12 12.78
N GLN A 124 21.06 -1.41 12.63
CA GLN A 124 20.57 -2.05 11.41
C GLN A 124 19.05 -2.07 11.30
N VAL A 125 18.34 -2.09 12.42
CA VAL A 125 16.88 -2.30 12.45
C VAL A 125 16.19 -1.14 13.15
N VAL A 126 16.21 -1.08 14.46
CA VAL A 126 15.29 -0.19 15.21
C VAL A 126 15.58 1.30 15.07
N ALA A 127 16.81 1.69 14.70
CA ALA A 127 17.14 3.07 14.37
C ALA A 127 16.56 3.56 13.04
N LEU A 128 16.06 2.64 12.20
CA LEU A 128 15.32 2.97 10.98
C LEU A 128 13.87 3.34 11.27
N LEU A 129 13.33 2.91 12.42
CA LEU A 129 11.99 3.26 12.85
C LEU A 129 11.96 4.64 13.53
N PRO A 130 10.91 5.44 13.31
CA PRO A 130 10.67 6.65 14.09
C PRO A 130 10.59 6.34 15.59
N TRP A 131 11.04 7.28 16.44
CA TRP A 131 11.01 7.09 17.90
C TRP A 131 9.63 6.69 18.44
N GLY A 132 8.55 7.27 17.90
CA GLY A 132 7.18 6.92 18.30
C GLY A 132 6.79 5.47 18.04
N HIS A 133 7.36 4.80 17.02
CA HIS A 133 7.17 3.36 16.78
C HIS A 133 7.89 2.54 17.86
N ASN A 134 9.16 2.89 18.17
CA ASN A 134 9.93 2.22 19.20
C ASN A 134 9.24 2.28 20.57
N VAL A 135 8.68 3.44 20.93
CA VAL A 135 7.88 3.59 22.16
C VAL A 135 6.66 2.66 22.16
N ARG A 136 5.94 2.56 21.05
CA ARG A 136 4.77 1.67 20.94
C ARG A 136 5.15 0.19 21.05
N LEU A 137 6.23 -0.22 20.42
CA LEU A 137 6.75 -1.59 20.54
C LEU A 137 7.08 -1.95 21.99
N LEU A 138 7.70 -1.03 22.73
CA LEU A 138 8.03 -1.24 24.15
C LEU A 138 6.77 -1.32 25.04
N ASP A 139 5.78 -0.50 24.77
CA ASP A 139 4.53 -0.47 25.56
C ASP A 139 3.69 -1.73 25.32
N ALA A 140 3.52 -2.13 24.06
CA ALA A 140 2.54 -3.13 23.66
C ALA A 140 3.12 -4.56 23.61
N VAL A 141 4.42 -4.74 23.28
CA VAL A 141 5.01 -6.06 23.04
C VAL A 141 6.09 -6.38 24.07
N LYS A 142 5.82 -7.32 24.97
CA LYS A 142 6.75 -7.66 26.06
C LYS A 142 7.79 -8.71 25.66
N ALA A 143 7.39 -9.69 24.84
CA ALA A 143 8.28 -10.74 24.38
C ALA A 143 9.29 -10.22 23.36
N ALA A 144 10.59 -10.42 23.61
CA ALA A 144 11.64 -9.91 22.73
C ALA A 144 11.60 -10.48 21.30
N PRO A 145 11.33 -11.78 21.06
CA PRO A 145 11.19 -12.32 19.71
C PRO A 145 10.07 -11.68 18.91
N GLU A 146 8.91 -11.53 19.52
CA GLU A 146 7.73 -10.92 18.92
C GLU A 146 7.97 -9.42 18.62
N ARG A 147 8.57 -8.70 19.58
CA ARG A 147 8.92 -7.29 19.41
C ARG A 147 9.92 -7.07 18.27
N THR A 148 10.90 -7.95 18.14
CA THR A 148 11.89 -7.95 17.04
C THR A 148 11.20 -8.18 15.70
N TRP A 149 10.26 -9.12 15.67
CA TRP A 149 9.48 -9.43 14.47
C TRP A 149 8.64 -8.23 14.02
N TYR A 150 7.88 -7.60 14.93
CA TYR A 150 7.09 -6.41 14.60
C TYR A 150 7.98 -5.23 14.16
N ALA A 151 9.15 -5.04 14.75
CA ALA A 151 10.09 -4.01 14.32
C ALA A 151 10.53 -4.22 12.86
N ARG A 152 10.88 -5.44 12.48
CA ARG A 152 11.25 -5.80 11.11
C ARG A 152 10.08 -5.62 10.14
N GLN A 153 8.90 -6.11 10.51
CA GLN A 153 7.69 -5.99 9.69
C GLN A 153 7.30 -4.53 9.46
N ALA A 154 7.43 -3.68 10.49
CA ALA A 154 7.13 -2.26 10.36
C ALA A 154 8.06 -1.56 9.35
N ILE A 155 9.34 -1.93 9.29
CA ILE A 155 10.31 -1.41 8.32
C ILE A 155 10.01 -1.96 6.92
N GLU A 156 9.90 -3.27 6.81
CA GLU A 156 9.73 -3.97 5.54
C GLU A 156 8.46 -3.53 4.81
N ASN A 157 7.39 -3.32 5.59
CA ASN A 157 6.08 -2.95 5.04
C ASN A 157 5.82 -1.43 5.08
N GLY A 158 6.70 -0.61 5.67
CA GLY A 158 6.52 0.82 5.78
C GLY A 158 5.34 1.24 6.66
N TRP A 159 5.04 0.48 7.74
CA TRP A 159 3.87 0.75 8.56
C TRP A 159 3.95 2.10 9.27
N SER A 160 2.89 2.87 9.18
CA SER A 160 2.70 4.02 10.06
C SER A 160 2.52 3.55 11.51
N ARG A 161 2.67 4.48 12.48
CA ARG A 161 2.49 4.16 13.89
C ARG A 161 1.10 3.53 14.18
N ASN A 162 0.06 4.01 13.53
CA ASN A 162 -1.30 3.53 13.73
C ASN A 162 -1.48 2.12 13.13
N VAL A 163 -0.93 1.86 11.95
CA VAL A 163 -0.91 0.53 11.35
C VAL A 163 -0.15 -0.46 12.23
N LEU A 164 1.03 -0.08 12.75
CA LEU A 164 1.78 -0.93 13.68
C LEU A 164 0.96 -1.29 14.93
N VAL A 165 0.29 -0.31 15.53
CA VAL A 165 -0.59 -0.55 16.71
C VAL A 165 -1.70 -1.52 16.35
N HIS A 166 -2.38 -1.30 15.23
CA HIS A 166 -3.44 -2.21 14.77
C HIS A 166 -2.93 -3.64 14.55
N GLN A 167 -1.78 -3.82 13.91
CA GLN A 167 -1.21 -5.15 13.67
C GLN A 167 -0.80 -5.85 14.98
N ILE A 168 -0.31 -5.11 15.97
CA ILE A 168 -0.02 -5.66 17.30
C ILE A 168 -1.32 -6.07 18.01
N GLU A 169 -2.32 -5.19 18.07
CA GLU A 169 -3.59 -5.44 18.76
C GLU A 169 -4.36 -6.61 18.12
N SER A 170 -4.30 -6.77 16.80
CA SER A 170 -4.88 -7.90 16.08
C SER A 170 -4.08 -9.20 16.20
N GLY A 171 -2.92 -9.20 16.87
CA GLY A 171 -2.07 -10.38 17.07
C GLY A 171 -1.47 -10.95 15.78
N LEU A 172 -1.06 -10.11 14.84
CA LEU A 172 -0.55 -10.53 13.53
C LEU A 172 0.59 -11.55 13.64
N PHE A 173 1.49 -11.42 14.63
CA PHE A 173 2.61 -12.33 14.85
C PHE A 173 2.19 -13.80 14.94
N THR A 174 1.06 -14.07 15.57
CA THR A 174 0.54 -15.43 15.79
C THR A 174 -0.33 -15.94 14.65
N ARG A 175 -0.84 -15.04 13.79
CA ARG A 175 -1.78 -15.38 12.71
C ARG A 175 -1.14 -15.54 11.35
N GLN A 176 0.05 -14.96 11.15
CA GLN A 176 0.73 -14.99 9.86
C GLN A 176 1.20 -16.39 9.49
N GLY A 177 0.95 -16.79 8.25
CA GLY A 177 1.32 -18.11 7.73
C GLY A 177 0.45 -19.27 8.23
N GLY A 178 -0.61 -19.00 9.03
CA GLY A 178 -1.44 -20.02 9.68
C GLY A 178 -2.43 -20.74 8.76
N ALA A 179 -2.71 -20.24 7.57
CA ALA A 179 -3.64 -20.86 6.63
C ALA A 179 -3.19 -22.26 6.18
N LEU A 180 -4.13 -23.17 6.02
CA LEU A 180 -3.88 -24.49 5.44
C LEU A 180 -3.87 -24.37 3.91
N THR A 181 -2.76 -24.76 3.26
CA THR A 181 -2.56 -24.59 1.82
C THR A 181 -1.98 -25.83 1.14
N ASN A 182 -2.11 -25.88 -0.19
CA ASN A 182 -1.39 -26.82 -1.01
C ASN A 182 -0.21 -26.19 -1.79
N PHE A 183 0.23 -24.99 -1.40
CA PHE A 183 1.19 -24.19 -2.15
C PHE A 183 2.53 -24.88 -2.37
N THR A 184 3.03 -25.63 -1.40
CA THR A 184 4.29 -26.37 -1.53
C THR A 184 4.31 -27.36 -2.69
N ARG A 185 3.13 -27.80 -3.15
CA ARG A 185 2.97 -28.76 -4.27
C ARG A 185 2.57 -28.09 -5.58
N THR A 186 1.93 -26.90 -5.50
CA THR A 186 1.27 -26.27 -6.64
C THR A 186 1.99 -25.00 -7.12
N LEU A 187 2.93 -24.48 -6.34
CA LEU A 187 3.72 -23.28 -6.67
C LEU A 187 5.22 -23.60 -6.63
N PRO A 188 6.06 -22.86 -7.40
CA PRO A 188 7.51 -22.90 -7.26
C PRO A 188 7.96 -22.54 -5.83
N ALA A 189 9.06 -23.11 -5.34
CA ALA A 189 9.47 -23.01 -3.93
C ALA A 189 9.52 -21.59 -3.37
N GLY A 190 10.18 -20.64 -4.04
CA GLY A 190 10.25 -19.24 -3.56
C GLY A 190 8.90 -18.52 -3.56
N GLN A 191 8.04 -18.86 -4.50
CA GLN A 191 6.69 -18.30 -4.59
C GLN A 191 5.75 -18.93 -3.55
N SER A 192 5.85 -20.25 -3.34
CA SER A 192 5.11 -20.98 -2.32
C SER A 192 5.36 -20.42 -0.93
N GLU A 193 6.61 -20.18 -0.57
CA GLU A 193 6.98 -19.59 0.73
C GLU A 193 6.39 -18.19 0.90
N LEU A 194 6.52 -17.32 -0.11
CA LEU A 194 5.95 -15.97 -0.07
C LEU A 194 4.41 -16.02 0.01
N ALA A 195 3.77 -16.88 -0.80
CA ALA A 195 2.32 -17.05 -0.78
C ALA A 195 1.82 -17.55 0.59
N GLN A 196 2.54 -18.47 1.23
CA GLN A 196 2.21 -18.94 2.58
C GLN A 196 2.33 -17.82 3.61
N GLN A 197 3.39 -17.01 3.55
CA GLN A 197 3.64 -15.93 4.50
C GLN A 197 2.62 -14.81 4.44
N ILE A 198 2.01 -14.52 3.28
CA ILE A 198 1.00 -13.47 3.16
C ILE A 198 -0.39 -13.89 3.67
N LEU A 199 -0.66 -15.19 3.79
CA LEU A 199 -1.92 -15.68 4.32
C LEU A 199 -1.92 -15.65 5.85
N LYS A 200 -3.09 -15.42 6.41
CA LYS A 200 -3.34 -15.38 7.86
C LYS A 200 -4.38 -16.42 8.25
N ASP A 201 -4.34 -16.82 9.51
CA ASP A 201 -5.39 -17.64 10.09
C ASP A 201 -5.44 -17.48 11.63
N PRO A 202 -6.55 -16.97 12.16
CA PRO A 202 -7.71 -16.43 11.45
C PRO A 202 -7.46 -15.01 10.88
N TYR A 203 -8.21 -14.63 9.85
CA TYR A 203 -8.37 -13.22 9.48
C TYR A 203 -9.20 -12.49 10.52
N SER A 204 -8.85 -11.23 10.82
CA SER A 204 -9.58 -10.38 11.76
C SER A 204 -10.44 -9.37 11.00
N PHE A 205 -11.75 -9.56 11.04
CA PHE A 205 -12.73 -8.64 10.51
C PHE A 205 -13.44 -7.87 11.64
N ASP A 206 -12.69 -7.52 12.69
CA ASP A 206 -13.20 -6.79 13.86
C ASP A 206 -13.73 -5.40 13.54
N PHE A 207 -13.45 -4.90 12.34
CA PHE A 207 -14.00 -3.65 11.82
C PHE A 207 -15.44 -3.78 11.28
N LEU A 208 -15.98 -5.02 11.20
CA LEU A 208 -17.35 -5.29 10.81
C LEU A 208 -18.22 -5.46 12.07
N SER A 209 -19.29 -4.67 12.16
CA SER A 209 -20.29 -4.81 13.23
C SER A 209 -21.41 -5.74 12.80
N LEU A 210 -21.09 -7.03 12.57
CA LEU A 210 -22.04 -8.01 12.08
C LEU A 210 -22.45 -8.97 13.20
N GLY A 211 -23.76 -9.22 13.33
CA GLY A 211 -24.33 -10.16 14.29
C GLY A 211 -24.15 -11.63 13.87
N PRO A 212 -24.52 -12.58 14.75
CA PRO A 212 -24.35 -14.02 14.48
C PRO A 212 -25.24 -14.55 13.35
N GLU A 213 -26.32 -13.86 13.00
CA GLU A 213 -27.27 -14.23 11.93
C GLU A 213 -26.97 -13.58 10.56
N MET A 214 -25.72 -13.10 10.37
CA MET A 214 -25.30 -12.50 9.11
C MET A 214 -25.39 -13.48 7.94
N LEU A 215 -25.71 -12.99 6.76
CA LEU A 215 -25.64 -13.73 5.48
C LEU A 215 -24.29 -13.46 4.78
N GLU A 216 -23.88 -14.34 3.84
CA GLU A 216 -22.65 -14.14 3.04
C GLU A 216 -22.64 -12.77 2.35
N ARG A 217 -23.77 -12.33 1.80
CA ARG A 217 -23.91 -10.99 1.18
C ARG A 217 -23.70 -9.82 2.16
N ASP A 218 -24.05 -10.01 3.44
CA ASP A 218 -23.87 -8.97 4.46
C ASP A 218 -22.39 -8.87 4.86
N LEU A 219 -21.70 -10.00 4.94
CA LEU A 219 -20.26 -10.08 5.14
C LEU A 219 -19.52 -9.42 3.96
N GLU A 220 -19.84 -9.79 2.74
CA GLU A 220 -19.24 -9.22 1.54
C GLU A 220 -19.46 -7.71 1.46
N ARG A 221 -20.72 -7.25 1.63
CA ARG A 221 -21.05 -5.83 1.63
C ARG A 221 -20.25 -5.07 2.69
N GLY A 222 -20.20 -5.57 3.92
CA GLY A 222 -19.42 -4.97 5.00
C GLY A 222 -17.94 -4.88 4.67
N LEU A 223 -17.35 -5.92 4.07
CA LEU A 223 -15.96 -5.89 3.62
C LEU A 223 -15.70 -4.85 2.54
N ILE A 224 -16.64 -4.68 1.60
CA ILE A 224 -16.52 -3.66 0.55
C ILE A 224 -16.71 -2.25 1.10
N GLU A 225 -17.70 -2.03 1.97
CA GLU A 225 -17.88 -0.74 2.67
C GLU A 225 -16.64 -0.34 3.49
N HIS A 226 -15.93 -1.33 4.02
CA HIS A 226 -14.69 -1.16 4.79
C HIS A 226 -13.44 -1.63 4.02
N LEU A 227 -13.42 -1.46 2.69
CA LEU A 227 -12.38 -1.98 1.80
C LEU A 227 -10.96 -1.65 2.27
N ARG A 228 -10.75 -0.46 2.85
CA ARG A 228 -9.47 -0.05 3.40
C ARG A 228 -9.01 -0.95 4.56
N ALA A 229 -9.92 -1.25 5.49
CA ALA A 229 -9.63 -2.15 6.61
C ALA A 229 -9.39 -3.57 6.12
N LEU A 230 -10.14 -4.01 5.10
CA LEU A 230 -9.90 -5.30 4.43
C LEU A 230 -8.50 -5.36 3.79
N ILE A 231 -8.10 -4.34 3.04
CA ILE A 231 -6.76 -4.30 2.41
C ILE A 231 -5.65 -4.30 3.47
N LEU A 232 -5.82 -3.57 4.58
CA LEU A 232 -4.88 -3.60 5.70
C LEU A 232 -4.81 -4.99 6.34
N GLU A 233 -5.95 -5.65 6.49
CA GLU A 233 -5.98 -7.02 7.01
C GLU A 233 -5.40 -8.01 6.01
N LEU A 234 -5.65 -7.90 4.71
CA LEU A 234 -4.99 -8.75 3.70
C LEU A 234 -3.48 -8.54 3.70
N GLY A 235 -3.02 -7.30 3.76
CA GLY A 235 -1.61 -6.93 3.82
C GLY A 235 -1.07 -6.30 2.54
N LYS A 236 0.22 -5.99 2.54
CA LYS A 236 0.90 -5.31 1.44
C LYS A 236 0.93 -6.17 0.17
N GLY A 237 0.60 -5.55 -0.94
CA GLY A 237 0.66 -6.17 -2.26
C GLY A 237 -0.70 -6.56 -2.83
N PHE A 238 -1.77 -6.55 -2.05
CA PHE A 238 -3.12 -6.78 -2.55
C PHE A 238 -3.70 -5.53 -3.21
N ALA A 239 -4.10 -5.63 -4.46
CA ALA A 239 -4.83 -4.62 -5.21
C ALA A 239 -6.24 -5.15 -5.50
N PHE A 240 -7.27 -4.43 -5.06
CA PHE A 240 -8.67 -4.81 -5.28
C PHE A 240 -9.05 -4.66 -6.75
N VAL A 241 -9.59 -5.70 -7.34
CA VAL A 241 -10.04 -5.75 -8.74
C VAL A 241 -11.55 -5.60 -8.82
N GLY A 242 -12.29 -6.33 -7.98
CA GLY A 242 -13.75 -6.25 -7.96
C GLY A 242 -14.39 -7.20 -6.96
N SER A 243 -15.69 -6.98 -6.70
CA SER A 243 -16.56 -7.90 -5.97
C SER A 243 -17.64 -8.43 -6.91
N GLN A 244 -18.20 -9.60 -6.59
CA GLN A 244 -19.15 -10.33 -7.44
C GLN A 244 -18.67 -10.34 -8.91
N TYR A 245 -17.39 -10.73 -9.05
CA TYR A 245 -16.73 -10.62 -10.34
C TYR A 245 -17.31 -11.65 -11.30
N HIS A 246 -17.87 -11.16 -12.39
CA HIS A 246 -18.54 -11.98 -13.40
C HIS A 246 -17.54 -12.58 -14.40
N LEU A 247 -17.65 -13.88 -14.63
CA LEU A 247 -17.04 -14.58 -15.76
C LEU A 247 -18.09 -15.44 -16.47
N GLU A 248 -18.06 -15.43 -17.78
CA GLU A 248 -18.84 -16.34 -18.62
C GLU A 248 -17.98 -17.51 -19.08
N VAL A 249 -18.44 -18.72 -18.84
CA VAL A 249 -17.78 -19.94 -19.31
C VAL A 249 -18.79 -20.81 -20.03
N ALA A 250 -18.59 -21.04 -21.31
CA ALA A 250 -19.48 -21.86 -22.17
C ALA A 250 -20.96 -21.41 -22.13
N GLY A 251 -21.21 -20.10 -22.10
CA GLY A 251 -22.56 -19.52 -22.06
C GLY A 251 -23.23 -19.59 -20.70
N GLN A 252 -22.48 -19.90 -19.63
CA GLN A 252 -22.96 -19.88 -18.26
C GLN A 252 -22.25 -18.79 -17.45
N ASP A 253 -23.03 -18.07 -16.64
CA ASP A 253 -22.53 -16.99 -15.80
C ASP A 253 -22.04 -17.51 -14.44
N TYR A 254 -20.85 -17.08 -14.05
CA TYR A 254 -20.24 -17.40 -12.77
C TYR A 254 -19.81 -16.12 -12.05
N TYR A 255 -19.99 -16.13 -10.74
CA TYR A 255 -19.64 -14.99 -9.89
C TYR A 255 -18.80 -15.49 -8.72
N PHE A 256 -17.72 -14.80 -8.43
CA PHE A 256 -16.94 -15.04 -7.22
C PHE A 256 -16.86 -13.76 -6.38
N ASP A 257 -16.82 -13.94 -5.06
CA ASP A 257 -17.11 -12.87 -4.11
C ASP A 257 -16.14 -11.71 -4.25
N LEU A 258 -14.81 -11.97 -4.22
CA LEU A 258 -13.79 -10.93 -4.30
C LEU A 258 -12.66 -11.36 -5.23
N LEU A 259 -12.23 -10.44 -6.08
CA LEU A 259 -11.05 -10.59 -6.92
C LEU A 259 -10.01 -9.53 -6.55
N PHE A 260 -8.78 -9.99 -6.31
CA PHE A 260 -7.61 -9.15 -6.10
C PHE A 260 -6.51 -9.52 -7.11
N TYR A 261 -5.55 -8.60 -7.29
CA TYR A 261 -4.27 -8.88 -7.90
C TYR A 261 -3.17 -8.67 -6.87
N HIS A 262 -2.21 -9.59 -6.76
CA HIS A 262 -1.12 -9.46 -5.81
C HIS A 262 0.17 -9.06 -6.51
N LEU A 263 0.63 -7.82 -6.29
CA LEU A 263 1.74 -7.16 -6.99
C LEU A 263 3.07 -7.91 -6.88
N ARG A 264 3.42 -8.40 -5.69
CA ARG A 264 4.71 -9.11 -5.46
C ARG A 264 4.70 -10.54 -6.00
N LEU A 265 3.57 -11.23 -5.89
CA LEU A 265 3.38 -12.58 -6.44
C LEU A 265 3.09 -12.55 -7.93
N ARG A 266 2.66 -11.40 -8.48
CA ARG A 266 2.26 -11.22 -9.86
C ARG A 266 1.21 -12.24 -10.30
N CYS A 267 0.15 -12.34 -9.52
CA CYS A 267 -0.97 -13.26 -9.80
C CYS A 267 -2.29 -12.67 -9.34
N PHE A 268 -3.38 -13.16 -9.93
CA PHE A 268 -4.70 -12.92 -9.39
C PHE A 268 -4.90 -13.72 -8.10
N VAL A 269 -5.75 -13.18 -7.22
CA VAL A 269 -6.16 -13.85 -5.98
C VAL A 269 -7.69 -13.80 -5.91
N VAL A 270 -8.32 -14.97 -5.99
CA VAL A 270 -9.76 -15.15 -5.82
C VAL A 270 -10.06 -15.45 -4.36
N ILE A 271 -10.96 -14.70 -3.75
CA ILE A 271 -11.40 -14.94 -2.38
C ILE A 271 -12.89 -15.31 -2.39
N GLU A 272 -13.22 -16.45 -1.81
CA GLU A 272 -14.59 -16.91 -1.54
C GLU A 272 -14.87 -16.81 -0.04
N LEU A 273 -16.04 -16.26 0.29
CA LEU A 273 -16.49 -16.05 1.65
C LEU A 273 -17.55 -17.10 2.00
N LYS A 274 -17.40 -17.77 3.14
CA LYS A 274 -18.37 -18.76 3.63
C LYS A 274 -18.73 -18.47 5.08
N ILE A 275 -20.03 -18.33 5.35
CA ILE A 275 -20.54 -18.09 6.71
C ILE A 275 -20.64 -19.36 7.55
N GLU A 276 -20.28 -20.49 7.01
CA GLU A 276 -20.29 -21.81 7.61
C GLU A 276 -18.87 -22.41 7.68
N ASP A 277 -18.77 -23.58 8.29
CA ASP A 277 -17.52 -24.33 8.34
C ASP A 277 -17.12 -24.81 6.93
N PHE A 278 -15.81 -25.00 6.71
CA PHE A 278 -15.29 -25.48 5.45
C PHE A 278 -15.91 -26.82 5.03
N LYS A 279 -16.29 -26.93 3.76
CA LYS A 279 -16.77 -28.13 3.10
C LYS A 279 -15.96 -28.45 1.86
N PRO A 280 -15.78 -29.77 1.51
CA PRO A 280 -14.98 -30.19 0.36
C PRO A 280 -15.44 -29.61 -0.99
N GLU A 281 -16.74 -29.38 -1.16
CA GLU A 281 -17.30 -28.79 -2.37
C GLU A 281 -16.79 -27.37 -2.67
N PHE A 282 -16.39 -26.63 -1.63
CA PHE A 282 -15.83 -25.27 -1.80
C PHE A 282 -14.48 -25.32 -2.53
N ALA A 283 -13.64 -26.33 -2.26
CA ALA A 283 -12.38 -26.54 -2.97
C ALA A 283 -12.63 -26.88 -4.46
N GLY A 284 -13.66 -27.69 -4.76
CA GLY A 284 -14.05 -27.99 -6.14
C GLY A 284 -14.50 -26.76 -6.91
N LYS A 285 -15.36 -25.91 -6.31
CA LYS A 285 -15.82 -24.65 -6.86
C LYS A 285 -14.64 -23.70 -7.11
N MET A 286 -13.77 -23.53 -6.10
CA MET A 286 -12.58 -22.70 -6.21
C MET A 286 -11.66 -23.17 -7.34
N ASN A 287 -11.39 -24.48 -7.47
CA ASN A 287 -10.55 -25.02 -8.53
C ASN A 287 -11.06 -24.66 -9.93
N PHE A 288 -12.37 -24.68 -10.14
CA PHE A 288 -13.00 -24.23 -11.37
C PHE A 288 -12.76 -22.73 -11.61
N TYR A 289 -13.00 -21.89 -10.58
CA TYR A 289 -12.78 -20.45 -10.68
C TYR A 289 -11.35 -20.07 -11.02
N LEU A 290 -10.37 -20.71 -10.37
CA LEU A 290 -8.95 -20.46 -10.66
C LEU A 290 -8.59 -20.83 -12.10
N SER A 291 -9.21 -21.89 -12.63
CA SER A 291 -9.01 -22.27 -14.03
C SER A 291 -9.60 -21.25 -14.99
N ALA A 292 -10.82 -20.75 -14.72
CA ALA A 292 -11.46 -19.73 -15.54
C ALA A 292 -10.72 -18.39 -15.51
N VAL A 293 -10.23 -17.96 -14.35
CA VAL A 293 -9.42 -16.73 -14.20
C VAL A 293 -8.08 -16.88 -14.93
N ASP A 294 -7.42 -18.04 -14.82
CA ASP A 294 -6.16 -18.30 -15.53
C ASP A 294 -6.34 -18.26 -17.04
N ASP A 295 -7.47 -18.75 -17.55
CA ASP A 295 -7.76 -18.79 -18.99
C ASP A 295 -8.16 -17.42 -19.56
N GLN A 296 -8.98 -16.67 -18.83
CA GLN A 296 -9.62 -15.46 -19.35
C GLN A 296 -8.96 -14.15 -18.94
N LEU A 297 -8.33 -14.08 -17.76
CA LEU A 297 -7.82 -12.83 -17.20
C LEU A 297 -6.30 -12.80 -17.07
N ARG A 298 -5.67 -13.95 -16.80
CA ARG A 298 -4.25 -14.02 -16.52
C ARG A 298 -3.42 -13.63 -17.74
N HIS A 299 -2.46 -12.72 -17.56
CA HIS A 299 -1.47 -12.44 -18.59
C HIS A 299 -0.43 -13.58 -18.64
N LYS A 300 0.18 -13.78 -19.81
CA LYS A 300 1.20 -14.84 -20.02
C LYS A 300 2.40 -14.76 -19.08
N ASP A 301 2.73 -13.54 -18.62
CA ASP A 301 3.86 -13.28 -17.71
C ASP A 301 3.45 -13.34 -16.24
N ASP A 302 2.15 -13.53 -15.94
CA ASP A 302 1.66 -13.68 -14.58
C ASP A 302 1.80 -15.12 -14.09
N GLN A 303 1.94 -15.26 -12.78
CA GLN A 303 1.96 -16.54 -12.10
C GLN A 303 0.54 -17.12 -11.98
N PRO A 304 0.40 -18.42 -11.70
CA PRO A 304 -0.91 -19.03 -11.52
C PRO A 304 -1.75 -18.32 -10.47
N THR A 305 -3.05 -18.17 -10.75
CA THR A 305 -4.02 -17.56 -9.85
C THR A 305 -4.13 -18.36 -8.55
N ILE A 306 -4.17 -17.68 -7.41
CA ILE A 306 -4.28 -18.27 -6.08
C ILE A 306 -5.72 -18.13 -5.59
N GLY A 307 -6.27 -19.20 -4.98
CA GLY A 307 -7.57 -19.19 -4.31
C GLY A 307 -7.44 -19.09 -2.79
N ILE A 308 -8.30 -18.32 -2.15
CA ILE A 308 -8.44 -18.25 -0.70
C ILE A 308 -9.90 -18.49 -0.35
N ILE A 309 -10.16 -19.52 0.46
CA ILE A 309 -11.49 -19.80 1.01
C ILE A 309 -11.48 -19.33 2.46
N LEU A 310 -12.30 -18.32 2.77
CA LEU A 310 -12.47 -17.79 4.11
C LEU A 310 -13.77 -18.36 4.70
N CYS A 311 -13.67 -19.10 5.78
CA CYS A 311 -14.80 -19.77 6.44
C CYS A 311 -14.85 -19.48 7.95
N LYS A 312 -15.99 -19.74 8.56
CA LYS A 312 -16.20 -19.52 10.00
C LYS A 312 -15.41 -20.50 10.87
N GLY A 313 -15.33 -21.75 10.41
CA GLY A 313 -14.59 -22.81 11.04
C GLY A 313 -14.04 -23.81 10.02
N ARG A 314 -13.13 -24.67 10.46
CA ARG A 314 -12.54 -25.70 9.61
C ARG A 314 -12.10 -26.91 10.42
N ASN A 315 -12.15 -28.09 9.78
CA ASN A 315 -11.48 -29.29 10.26
C ASN A 315 -10.21 -29.47 9.42
N GLU A 316 -9.05 -29.52 10.05
CA GLU A 316 -7.75 -29.58 9.36
C GLU A 316 -7.61 -30.81 8.46
N VAL A 317 -8.11 -31.97 8.94
CA VAL A 317 -8.05 -33.23 8.16
C VAL A 317 -8.95 -33.15 6.94
N VAL A 318 -10.15 -32.56 7.05
CA VAL A 318 -11.05 -32.37 5.90
C VAL A 318 -10.44 -31.43 4.88
N VAL A 319 -9.83 -30.33 5.31
CA VAL A 319 -9.13 -29.39 4.41
C VAL A 319 -7.97 -30.09 3.72
N GLU A 320 -7.12 -30.81 4.48
CA GLU A 320 -5.97 -31.52 3.91
C GLU A 320 -6.40 -32.50 2.81
N TYR A 321 -7.42 -33.33 3.08
CA TYR A 321 -7.94 -34.28 2.07
C TYR A 321 -8.52 -33.55 0.86
N SER A 322 -9.24 -32.44 1.07
CA SER A 322 -9.86 -31.68 -0.02
C SER A 322 -8.81 -31.00 -0.93
N LEU A 323 -7.69 -30.60 -0.37
CA LEU A 323 -6.61 -29.94 -1.12
C LEU A 323 -5.58 -30.89 -1.68
N ARG A 324 -5.53 -32.14 -1.23
CA ARG A 324 -4.45 -33.11 -1.54
C ARG A 324 -4.25 -33.33 -3.02
N ASP A 325 -5.31 -33.50 -3.79
CA ASP A 325 -5.27 -33.85 -5.21
C ASP A 325 -5.61 -32.67 -6.13
N THR A 326 -5.74 -31.47 -5.54
CA THR A 326 -6.06 -30.26 -6.29
C THR A 326 -4.80 -29.72 -6.97
N ALA A 327 -4.88 -29.50 -8.31
CA ALA A 327 -3.76 -29.00 -9.11
C ALA A 327 -3.57 -27.47 -9.01
N LYS A 328 -4.60 -26.73 -8.63
CA LYS A 328 -4.55 -25.26 -8.51
C LYS A 328 -4.14 -24.83 -7.10
N PRO A 329 -3.35 -23.74 -6.98
CA PRO A 329 -2.89 -23.26 -5.68
C PRO A 329 -4.04 -22.63 -4.90
N MET A 330 -4.36 -23.17 -3.73
CA MET A 330 -5.38 -22.62 -2.86
C MET A 330 -5.07 -22.79 -1.37
N GLY A 331 -5.64 -21.90 -0.57
CA GLY A 331 -5.57 -21.93 0.88
C GLY A 331 -6.94 -21.80 1.52
N VAL A 332 -7.09 -22.38 2.71
CA VAL A 332 -8.27 -22.29 3.55
C VAL A 332 -7.88 -21.65 4.86
N ALA A 333 -8.57 -20.59 5.22
CA ALA A 333 -8.39 -19.89 6.49
C ALA A 333 -9.72 -19.58 7.15
N GLN A 334 -9.67 -19.41 8.47
CA GLN A 334 -10.81 -18.94 9.23
C GLN A 334 -10.83 -17.40 9.23
N TYR A 335 -11.99 -16.83 9.56
CA TYR A 335 -12.10 -15.44 9.92
C TYR A 335 -12.86 -15.27 11.24
N LYS A 336 -12.60 -14.15 11.92
CA LYS A 336 -13.33 -13.73 13.12
C LYS A 336 -14.00 -12.39 12.87
N VAL A 337 -15.25 -12.28 13.33
CA VAL A 337 -16.02 -11.04 13.33
C VAL A 337 -16.33 -10.71 14.77
N SER A 338 -16.10 -9.47 15.18
CA SER A 338 -16.45 -8.99 16.51
C SER A 338 -17.82 -8.33 16.51
N PRO A 339 -18.70 -8.61 17.48
CA PRO A 339 -20.03 -7.99 17.56
C PRO A 339 -19.97 -6.48 17.91
N SER A 340 -18.82 -5.96 18.32
CA SER A 340 -18.65 -4.53 18.63
C SER A 340 -17.27 -4.05 18.22
N LEU A 341 -17.24 -2.99 17.40
CA LEU A 341 -15.99 -2.27 17.08
C LEU A 341 -15.42 -1.62 18.35
N PRO A 342 -14.14 -1.84 18.66
CA PRO A 342 -13.45 -0.97 19.60
C PRO A 342 -13.50 0.46 19.08
N SER A 343 -14.06 1.39 19.86
CA SER A 343 -14.27 2.79 19.48
C SER A 343 -12.97 3.55 19.11
N ARG A 344 -11.81 2.97 19.35
CA ARG A 344 -10.49 3.46 18.89
C ARG A 344 -10.23 3.17 17.41
N LEU A 345 -10.63 2.00 16.91
CA LEU A 345 -10.39 1.61 15.50
C LEU A 345 -11.17 2.47 14.50
N GLN A 346 -12.33 3.01 14.89
CA GLN A 346 -13.11 3.90 14.02
C GLN A 346 -12.42 5.23 13.70
N ARG A 347 -11.55 5.72 14.58
CA ARG A 347 -10.90 7.05 14.45
C ARG A 347 -9.48 7.00 13.88
N ASP A 348 -8.82 5.87 13.97
CA ASP A 348 -7.38 5.76 13.72
C ASP A 348 -7.03 4.94 12.46
N LEU A 349 -8.02 4.52 11.67
CA LEU A 349 -7.77 3.89 10.37
C LEU A 349 -7.23 4.95 9.39
N PRO A 350 -6.11 4.67 8.68
CA PRO A 350 -5.56 5.60 7.71
C PRO A 350 -6.58 5.94 6.62
N THR A 351 -6.60 7.17 6.12
CA THR A 351 -7.50 7.60 5.05
C THR A 351 -7.13 6.94 3.72
N ILE A 352 -8.05 6.95 2.73
CA ILE A 352 -7.76 6.41 1.38
C ILE A 352 -6.56 7.15 0.77
N GLU A 353 -6.43 8.47 1.04
CA GLU A 353 -5.30 9.29 0.63
C GLU A 353 -4.00 8.87 1.33
N GLU A 354 -4.05 8.48 2.61
CA GLU A 354 -2.88 7.98 3.35
C GLU A 354 -2.45 6.61 2.84
N LEU A 355 -3.41 5.70 2.54
CA LEU A 355 -3.10 4.42 1.89
C LEU A 355 -2.60 4.60 0.45
N GLY A 356 -3.15 5.54 -0.30
CA GLY A 356 -2.67 5.89 -1.63
C GLY A 356 -1.24 6.42 -1.63
N ARG A 357 -0.83 7.16 -0.58
CA ARG A 357 0.56 7.59 -0.37
C ARG A 357 1.48 6.47 0.08
N GLU A 358 0.98 5.57 0.96
CA GLU A 358 1.74 4.38 1.40
C GLU A 358 1.85 3.31 0.30
N PHE A 359 0.86 3.23 -0.60
CA PHE A 359 0.79 2.23 -1.68
C PHE A 359 0.37 2.85 -3.03
N PRO A 360 1.15 3.77 -3.62
CA PRO A 360 0.78 4.45 -4.87
C PRO A 360 0.45 3.48 -6.01
N LEU A 361 1.19 2.37 -6.11
CA LEU A 361 1.01 1.34 -7.13
C LEU A 361 -0.36 0.64 -7.06
N MET A 362 -0.97 0.52 -5.87
CA MET A 362 -2.29 -0.10 -5.72
C MET A 362 -3.40 0.73 -6.37
N SER A 363 -3.34 2.06 -6.20
CA SER A 363 -4.30 2.98 -6.82
C SER A 363 -4.22 2.93 -8.35
N VAL A 364 -3.00 2.84 -8.88
CA VAL A 364 -2.73 2.77 -10.32
C VAL A 364 -3.27 1.46 -10.93
N VAL A 365 -3.02 0.32 -10.28
CA VAL A 365 -3.47 -0.99 -10.78
C VAL A 365 -5.00 -1.11 -10.73
N LYS A 366 -5.62 -0.67 -9.62
CA LYS A 366 -7.08 -0.65 -9.50
C LYS A 366 -7.72 0.18 -10.60
N LEU A 367 -7.26 1.42 -10.76
CA LEU A 367 -7.79 2.34 -11.75
C LEU A 367 -7.65 1.80 -13.18
N ARG A 368 -6.52 1.16 -13.49
CA ARG A 368 -6.32 0.51 -14.79
C ARG A 368 -7.39 -0.54 -15.09
N ILE A 369 -7.75 -1.35 -14.09
CA ILE A 369 -8.74 -2.41 -14.25
C ILE A 369 -10.14 -1.84 -14.39
N GLU A 370 -10.48 -0.81 -13.61
CA GLU A 370 -11.77 -0.11 -13.72
C GLU A 370 -11.92 0.55 -15.09
N ILE A 371 -10.86 1.16 -15.61
CA ILE A 371 -10.84 1.74 -16.97
C ILE A 371 -11.01 0.66 -18.04
N GLU A 372 -10.35 -0.49 -17.90
CA GLU A 372 -10.48 -1.58 -18.86
C GLU A 372 -11.92 -2.07 -18.95
N ARG A 373 -12.60 -2.20 -17.80
CA ARG A 373 -14.01 -2.56 -17.74
C ARG A 373 -14.89 -1.49 -18.37
N ALA A 374 -14.77 -0.25 -17.91
CA ALA A 374 -15.58 0.86 -18.44
C ALA A 374 -15.39 1.06 -19.95
N LEU A 375 -14.17 0.83 -20.47
CA LEU A 375 -13.88 0.93 -21.88
C LEU A 375 -14.55 -0.20 -22.69
N ARG A 376 -14.63 -1.41 -22.14
CA ARG A 376 -15.39 -2.51 -22.75
C ARG A 376 -16.89 -2.21 -22.80
N ASP A 377 -17.45 -1.71 -21.69
CA ASP A 377 -18.85 -1.33 -21.60
C ASP A 377 -19.16 -0.21 -22.59
N TYR A 378 -18.29 0.80 -22.68
CA TYR A 378 -18.38 1.88 -23.64
C TYR A 378 -18.32 1.40 -25.09
N ALA A 379 -17.40 0.51 -25.41
CA ALA A 379 -17.28 -0.08 -26.73
C ALA A 379 -18.55 -0.88 -27.11
N ALA A 380 -19.09 -1.66 -26.18
CA ALA A 380 -20.32 -2.42 -26.38
C ALA A 380 -21.54 -1.51 -26.60
N ALA A 381 -21.69 -0.43 -25.81
CA ALA A 381 -22.76 0.57 -25.97
C ALA A 381 -22.71 1.27 -27.35
N ASN A 382 -21.50 1.43 -27.89
CA ASN A 382 -21.27 1.99 -29.22
C ASN A 382 -21.27 0.93 -30.37
N GLY A 383 -21.81 -0.25 -30.11
CA GLY A 383 -22.00 -1.30 -31.13
C GLY A 383 -20.70 -2.06 -31.50
N PHE A 384 -19.66 -2.00 -30.64
CA PHE A 384 -18.42 -2.71 -30.84
C PHE A 384 -18.10 -3.60 -29.64
N ALA A 385 -18.36 -4.91 -29.78
CA ALA A 385 -17.90 -5.91 -28.83
C ALA A 385 -16.68 -6.63 -29.41
N PRO A 386 -15.49 -6.52 -28.80
CA PRO A 386 -14.31 -7.24 -29.24
C PRO A 386 -14.53 -8.75 -29.07
N THR A 387 -14.33 -9.52 -30.13
CA THR A 387 -14.51 -11.00 -30.16
C THR A 387 -13.45 -11.76 -29.41
N ARG A 388 -12.41 -11.09 -28.89
CA ARG A 388 -11.34 -11.67 -28.07
C ARG A 388 -10.99 -10.72 -26.93
N PRO A 389 -10.50 -11.21 -25.78
CA PRO A 389 -9.99 -10.37 -24.71
C PRO A 389 -8.88 -9.47 -25.25
N THR A 390 -9.18 -8.21 -25.43
CA THR A 390 -8.25 -7.19 -25.94
C THR A 390 -7.91 -6.25 -24.79
N GLY A 391 -6.64 -6.00 -24.54
CA GLY A 391 -6.22 -5.02 -23.53
C GLY A 391 -6.59 -3.57 -23.92
N ILE A 392 -6.48 -2.66 -22.98
CA ILE A 392 -6.86 -1.24 -23.11
C ILE A 392 -6.25 -0.59 -24.37
N GLY A 393 -4.95 -0.77 -24.64
CA GLY A 393 -4.25 -0.12 -25.76
C GLY A 393 -4.84 -0.49 -27.13
N PRO A 394 -4.93 -1.78 -27.50
CA PRO A 394 -5.57 -2.21 -28.72
C PRO A 394 -7.03 -1.77 -28.85
N MET A 395 -7.82 -1.77 -27.75
CA MET A 395 -9.21 -1.35 -27.74
C MET A 395 -9.35 0.15 -28.02
N LEU A 396 -8.50 0.98 -27.44
CA LEU A 396 -8.43 2.41 -27.74
C LEU A 396 -8.08 2.68 -29.21
N GLN A 397 -7.13 1.94 -29.77
CA GLN A 397 -6.76 2.06 -31.18
C GLN A 397 -7.94 1.69 -32.11
N ASP A 398 -8.70 0.67 -31.75
CA ASP A 398 -9.88 0.26 -32.52
C ASP A 398 -10.99 1.32 -32.45
N LEU A 399 -11.26 1.89 -31.28
CA LEU A 399 -12.20 2.99 -31.10
C LEU A 399 -11.74 4.26 -31.85
N GLN A 400 -10.44 4.57 -31.83
CA GLN A 400 -9.87 5.70 -32.62
C GLN A 400 -10.05 5.50 -34.11
N ARG A 401 -9.77 4.31 -34.65
CA ARG A 401 -9.99 3.98 -36.08
C ARG A 401 -11.44 4.13 -36.50
N ARG A 402 -12.38 3.96 -35.59
CA ARG A 402 -13.84 4.09 -35.83
C ARG A 402 -14.37 5.50 -35.59
N GLY A 403 -13.56 6.41 -35.07
CA GLY A 403 -13.98 7.76 -34.69
C GLY A 403 -14.83 7.79 -33.42
N LEU A 404 -14.77 6.74 -32.61
CA LEU A 404 -15.54 6.54 -31.37
C LEU A 404 -14.69 6.74 -30.11
N ALA A 405 -13.42 7.16 -30.24
CA ALA A 405 -12.57 7.34 -29.07
C ALA A 405 -13.02 8.57 -28.25
N PRO A 406 -13.07 8.45 -26.90
CA PRO A 406 -13.33 9.60 -26.05
C PRO A 406 -12.30 10.72 -26.25
N PRO A 407 -12.67 12.00 -26.08
CA PRO A 407 -11.77 13.14 -26.24
C PRO A 407 -10.47 13.06 -25.42
N SER A 408 -10.55 12.57 -24.19
CA SER A 408 -9.40 12.41 -23.30
C SER A 408 -8.51 11.19 -23.61
N ALA A 409 -8.91 10.30 -24.54
CA ALA A 409 -8.18 9.08 -24.88
C ALA A 409 -6.70 9.34 -25.25
N ARG A 410 -6.39 10.46 -25.89
CA ARG A 410 -5.03 10.81 -26.28
C ARG A 410 -4.14 11.11 -25.07
N ALA A 411 -4.65 11.85 -24.09
CA ALA A 411 -3.92 12.14 -22.84
C ALA A 411 -3.76 10.87 -22.00
N PHE A 412 -4.77 9.99 -22.02
CA PHE A 412 -4.74 8.76 -21.26
C PHE A 412 -3.71 7.73 -21.76
N VAL A 413 -3.35 7.71 -23.04
CA VAL A 413 -2.33 6.78 -23.59
C VAL A 413 -0.98 6.89 -22.87
N GLU A 414 -0.58 8.10 -22.46
CA GLU A 414 0.66 8.30 -21.72
C GLU A 414 0.55 7.76 -20.28
N ALA A 415 -0.57 8.02 -19.63
CA ALA A 415 -0.88 7.46 -18.30
C ALA A 415 -0.99 5.92 -18.33
N LEU A 416 -1.51 5.34 -19.41
CA LEU A 416 -1.63 3.88 -19.58
C LEU A 416 -0.26 3.18 -19.57
N ARG A 417 0.80 3.82 -20.09
CA ARG A 417 2.15 3.26 -20.02
C ARG A 417 2.59 3.08 -18.58
N VAL A 418 2.42 4.11 -17.76
CA VAL A 418 2.74 4.09 -16.32
C VAL A 418 1.90 3.03 -15.59
N MET A 419 0.61 2.93 -15.91
CA MET A 419 -0.28 1.93 -15.34
C MET A 419 0.12 0.49 -15.71
N ASN A 420 0.61 0.28 -16.93
CA ASN A 420 1.11 -1.03 -17.36
C ASN A 420 2.42 -1.37 -16.64
N GLU A 421 3.38 -0.45 -16.56
CA GLU A 421 4.63 -0.64 -15.82
C GLU A 421 4.34 -1.00 -14.35
N ALA A 422 3.45 -0.26 -13.70
CA ALA A 422 3.01 -0.54 -12.33
C ALA A 422 2.36 -1.94 -12.19
N SER A 423 1.46 -2.31 -13.13
CA SER A 423 0.79 -3.62 -13.11
C SER A 423 1.72 -4.79 -13.37
N HIS A 424 2.85 -4.54 -14.02
CA HIS A 424 3.90 -5.55 -14.25
C HIS A 424 4.98 -5.57 -13.16
N GLY A 425 4.77 -4.86 -12.04
CA GLY A 425 5.70 -4.84 -10.92
C GLY A 425 6.99 -4.07 -11.18
N VAL A 426 7.01 -3.24 -12.23
CA VAL A 426 8.10 -2.30 -12.48
C VAL A 426 7.97 -1.16 -11.47
N GLU A 427 9.08 -0.78 -10.84
CA GLU A 427 9.12 0.36 -9.94
C GLU A 427 8.79 1.64 -10.72
N VAL A 428 7.69 2.29 -10.35
CA VAL A 428 7.20 3.50 -10.99
C VAL A 428 7.45 4.67 -10.06
N ASP A 429 7.92 5.78 -10.64
CA ASP A 429 8.08 7.04 -9.92
C ASP A 429 6.73 7.47 -9.27
N PRO A 430 6.71 7.82 -7.97
CA PRO A 430 5.51 8.23 -7.27
C PRO A 430 4.76 9.40 -7.92
N ASP A 431 5.47 10.40 -8.44
CA ASP A 431 4.86 11.55 -9.12
C ASP A 431 4.21 11.11 -10.45
N ALA A 432 4.84 10.20 -11.19
CA ALA A 432 4.28 9.61 -12.40
C ALA A 432 3.05 8.75 -12.09
N ALA A 433 3.05 8.02 -10.98
CA ALA A 433 1.91 7.24 -10.51
C ALA A 433 0.74 8.16 -10.12
N GLU A 434 0.98 9.24 -9.39
CA GLU A 434 -0.05 10.24 -9.01
C GLU A 434 -0.65 10.93 -10.25
N HIS A 435 0.20 11.30 -11.20
CA HIS A 435 -0.26 11.85 -12.48
C HIS A 435 -1.10 10.85 -13.26
N ALA A 436 -0.67 9.59 -13.34
CA ALA A 436 -1.42 8.54 -14.02
C ALA A 436 -2.78 8.28 -13.35
N VAL A 437 -2.87 8.35 -12.02
CA VAL A 437 -4.14 8.26 -11.28
C VAL A 437 -5.05 9.44 -11.63
N THR A 438 -4.53 10.66 -11.66
CA THR A 438 -5.31 11.85 -11.98
C THR A 438 -5.90 11.79 -13.40
N VAL A 439 -5.06 11.49 -14.40
CA VAL A 439 -5.47 11.37 -15.81
C VAL A 439 -6.41 10.19 -16.02
N GLY A 440 -6.12 9.05 -15.38
CA GLY A 440 -6.95 7.86 -15.48
C GLY A 440 -8.34 8.03 -14.85
N THR A 441 -8.42 8.72 -13.71
CA THR A 441 -9.71 9.03 -13.06
C THR A 441 -10.58 9.94 -13.92
N ALA A 442 -9.99 10.96 -14.55
CA ALA A 442 -10.71 11.83 -15.48
C ALA A 442 -11.21 11.05 -16.70
N PHE A 443 -10.39 10.15 -17.25
CA PHE A 443 -10.77 9.28 -18.36
C PHE A 443 -11.89 8.30 -17.99
N LEU A 444 -11.85 7.70 -16.80
CA LEU A 444 -12.88 6.81 -16.29
C LEU A 444 -14.23 7.54 -16.12
N ALA A 445 -14.19 8.76 -15.57
CA ALA A 445 -15.38 9.59 -15.42
C ALA A 445 -16.03 9.88 -16.77
N GLU A 446 -15.24 10.25 -17.78
CA GLU A 446 -15.74 10.50 -19.14
C GLU A 446 -16.40 9.26 -19.76
N LEU A 447 -15.79 8.07 -19.63
CA LEU A 447 -16.38 6.81 -20.10
C LEU A 447 -17.72 6.50 -19.41
N THR A 448 -17.81 6.81 -18.12
CA THR A 448 -19.01 6.52 -17.32
C THR A 448 -20.15 7.48 -17.61
N ASP A 449 -19.87 8.78 -17.84
CA ASP A 449 -20.87 9.78 -18.15
C ASP A 449 -21.44 9.58 -19.55
N GLN A 450 -20.61 9.24 -20.53
CA GLN A 450 -21.07 8.95 -21.90
C GLN A 450 -21.91 7.66 -22.00
N ASN A 451 -21.74 6.70 -21.08
CA ASN A 451 -22.61 5.52 -20.98
C ASN A 451 -23.97 5.81 -20.36
N ARG A 452 -24.21 6.97 -19.73
CA ARG A 452 -25.51 7.36 -19.16
C ARG A 452 -26.41 8.07 -20.16
N ASP A 453 -25.82 8.59 -21.25
CA ASP A 453 -26.56 9.35 -22.26
C ASP A 453 -26.96 8.51 -23.49
N VAL A 454 -26.67 7.20 -23.50
CA VAL A 454 -27.05 6.20 -24.48
C VAL A 454 -28.08 5.22 -23.91
#